data_b7086579ceb1db8a48d9de8e1326ff1a
#
_entry.id   b7086579ceb1db8a48d9de8e1326ff1a
#
_cell.length_a   1.000
_cell.length_b   1.000
_cell.length_c   1.000
_cell.angle_alpha   90.00
_cell.angle_beta   90.00
_cell.angle_gamma   90.00
#
_symmetry.space_group_name_H-M   'P 1'
#
loop_
_entity.id
_entity.type
_entity.pdbx_description
1 polymer ?
#
loop_
_entity_poly.entity_id
_entity_poly.type
_entity_poly.pdbx_seq_one_letter_code
_entity_poly.pdbx_strand_id
1 'polypeptide(L)'
;LKQLGLSPWEILVSESQERMTVGVDEKNKQAFEELAKLHEVEATIVGEFTNSGTFLVNYGNDVVADLPIEYLHDGCPQLNLESEWTPPIHKSIIFKEKTSPEEMGNILQRLIARPNIASKEWWVRSYDHEVIGQSVIKPFGGVNHDAPGDAAVIAPIPGETKGTVISCGIVPRYSDIDAYAMAAASVDEAVRNAVCVGVDLSRIAGLDNFCWPDPVQ
;
A
#
# COMPACT_ATOMS: atom_id res chain seq x y z
N LEU A 1 19.65 15.38 -13.83
CA LEU A 1 19.03 14.08 -14.08
C LEU A 1 20.10 13.03 -14.33
N LYS A 2 19.96 11.86 -13.69
CA LYS A 2 20.92 10.75 -13.87
C LYS A 2 20.74 10.04 -15.23
N GLN A 3 19.54 10.07 -15.79
CA GLN A 3 19.25 9.55 -17.13
C GLN A 3 19.10 10.70 -18.12
N LEU A 4 19.86 10.64 -19.22
CA LEU A 4 19.80 11.60 -20.31
C LEU A 4 18.79 11.18 -21.37
N GLY A 5 18.25 12.15 -22.12
CA GLY A 5 17.37 11.90 -23.26
C GLY A 5 15.89 11.70 -22.92
N LEU A 6 15.49 11.96 -21.68
CA LEU A 6 14.08 11.97 -21.28
C LEU A 6 13.38 13.23 -21.81
N SER A 7 12.17 13.06 -22.31
CA SER A 7 11.28 14.17 -22.66
C SER A 7 10.73 14.87 -21.40
N PRO A 8 10.24 16.10 -21.48
CA PRO A 8 9.74 16.85 -20.34
C PRO A 8 8.64 16.13 -19.55
N TRP A 9 7.72 15.46 -20.24
CA TRP A 9 6.63 14.72 -19.59
C TRP A 9 7.15 13.46 -18.87
N GLU A 10 8.13 12.76 -19.42
CA GLU A 10 8.76 11.61 -18.77
C GLU A 10 9.48 12.02 -17.48
N ILE A 11 10.08 13.21 -17.46
CA ILE A 11 10.71 13.75 -16.27
C ILE A 11 9.66 14.09 -15.21
N LEU A 12 8.56 14.73 -15.61
CA LEU A 12 7.50 15.17 -14.71
C LEU A 12 6.81 14.00 -14.00
N VAL A 13 6.48 12.95 -14.75
CA VAL A 13 5.77 11.76 -14.23
C VAL A 13 6.71 10.68 -13.69
N SER A 14 8.03 10.91 -13.69
CA SER A 14 9.00 9.93 -13.22
C SER A 14 8.86 9.65 -11.73
N GLU A 15 8.73 8.39 -11.38
CA GLU A 15 8.66 7.90 -10.00
C GLU A 15 10.02 7.38 -9.50
N SER A 16 11.12 8.10 -9.77
CA SER A 16 12.42 7.72 -9.22
C SER A 16 12.38 7.68 -7.70
N GLN A 17 12.96 6.64 -7.12
CA GLN A 17 12.89 6.39 -5.69
C GLN A 17 13.59 7.47 -4.85
N GLU A 18 13.15 7.59 -3.60
CA GLU A 18 13.74 8.43 -2.56
C GLU A 18 13.77 9.93 -2.90
N ARG A 19 12.83 10.39 -3.73
CA ARG A 19 12.64 11.81 -4.00
C ARG A 19 11.49 12.36 -3.19
N MET A 20 11.73 13.54 -2.60
CA MET A 20 10.74 14.27 -1.83
C MET A 20 10.59 15.68 -2.42
N THR A 21 9.36 16.15 -2.58
CA THR A 21 9.09 17.55 -2.92
C THR A 21 8.67 18.29 -1.65
N VAL A 22 9.36 19.40 -1.37
CA VAL A 22 9.16 20.15 -0.13
C VAL A 22 8.80 21.59 -0.48
N GLY A 23 7.73 22.13 0.08
CA GLY A 23 7.41 23.56 0.02
C GLY A 23 8.11 24.30 1.14
N VAL A 24 8.94 25.26 0.79
CA VAL A 24 9.76 26.05 1.75
C VAL A 24 9.48 27.52 1.54
N ASP A 25 9.19 28.26 2.63
CA ASP A 25 9.10 29.71 2.60
C ASP A 25 10.44 30.31 2.15
N GLU A 26 10.43 31.38 1.34
CA GLU A 26 11.63 32.06 0.85
C GLU A 26 12.60 32.45 1.99
N LYS A 27 12.07 32.89 3.12
CA LYS A 27 12.86 33.23 4.32
C LYS A 27 13.64 32.06 4.92
N ASN A 28 13.22 30.82 4.67
CA ASN A 28 13.81 29.60 5.20
C ASN A 28 14.68 28.85 4.15
N LYS A 29 14.69 29.33 2.92
CA LYS A 29 15.37 28.67 1.79
C LYS A 29 16.85 28.41 2.08
N GLN A 30 17.59 29.43 2.51
CA GLN A 30 19.01 29.29 2.80
C GLN A 30 19.26 28.27 3.91
N ALA A 31 18.49 28.32 5.00
CA ALA A 31 18.62 27.37 6.10
C ALA A 31 18.31 25.92 5.67
N PHE A 32 17.36 25.74 4.76
CA PHE A 32 17.04 24.44 4.18
C PHE A 32 18.18 23.90 3.31
N GLU A 33 18.76 24.74 2.45
CA GLU A 33 19.89 24.36 1.61
C GLU A 33 21.14 24.01 2.44
N GLU A 34 21.41 24.76 3.52
CA GLU A 34 22.50 24.49 4.44
C GLU A 34 22.29 23.16 5.17
N LEU A 35 21.05 22.87 5.59
CA LEU A 35 20.69 21.59 6.24
C LEU A 35 20.85 20.42 5.27
N ALA A 36 20.36 20.55 4.05
CA ALA A 36 20.53 19.53 3.01
C ALA A 36 22.00 19.22 2.75
N LYS A 37 22.83 20.26 2.65
CA LYS A 37 24.28 20.14 2.49
C LYS A 37 24.95 19.47 3.70
N LEU A 38 24.50 19.78 4.92
CA LEU A 38 25.02 19.17 6.16
C LEU A 38 24.79 17.64 6.16
N HIS A 39 23.65 17.22 5.62
CA HIS A 39 23.28 15.80 5.53
C HIS A 39 23.67 15.12 4.22
N GLU A 40 24.46 15.80 3.37
CA GLU A 40 24.91 15.30 2.05
C GLU A 40 23.73 14.91 1.14
N VAL A 41 22.59 15.60 1.27
CA VAL A 41 21.39 15.41 0.45
C VAL A 41 21.38 16.45 -0.67
N GLU A 42 21.16 15.99 -1.90
CA GLU A 42 20.97 16.90 -3.05
C GLU A 42 19.61 17.59 -2.94
N ALA A 43 19.59 18.90 -2.90
CA ALA A 43 18.39 19.73 -2.92
C ALA A 43 18.43 20.69 -4.12
N THR A 44 17.43 20.61 -4.98
CA THR A 44 17.33 21.44 -6.19
C THR A 44 15.99 22.17 -6.20
N ILE A 45 16.02 23.48 -6.44
CA ILE A 45 14.80 24.27 -6.62
C ILE A 45 14.23 23.93 -8.00
N VAL A 46 13.00 23.45 -8.01
CA VAL A 46 12.30 23.02 -9.22
C VAL A 46 11.16 23.95 -9.62
N GLY A 47 10.81 24.91 -8.78
CA GLY A 47 9.76 25.89 -9.06
C GLY A 47 9.40 26.73 -7.85
N GLU A 48 8.38 27.54 -8.02
CA GLU A 48 7.81 28.39 -6.98
C GLU A 48 6.28 28.37 -7.03
N PHE A 49 5.66 28.59 -5.89
CA PHE A 49 4.22 28.79 -5.82
C PHE A 49 3.88 30.22 -6.22
N THR A 50 2.98 30.34 -7.20
CA THR A 50 2.48 31.64 -7.68
C THR A 50 0.98 31.77 -7.39
N ASN A 51 0.43 32.95 -7.61
CA ASN A 51 -1.02 33.19 -7.54
C ASN A 51 -1.62 33.34 -8.96
N SER A 52 -1.03 32.65 -9.94
CA SER A 52 -1.47 32.74 -11.35
C SER A 52 -2.76 31.97 -11.65
N GLY A 53 -3.10 30.98 -10.83
CA GLY A 53 -4.19 30.05 -11.11
C GLY A 53 -3.84 29.01 -12.19
N THR A 54 -2.59 28.94 -12.62
CA THR A 54 -2.11 27.98 -13.63
C THR A 54 -0.94 27.17 -13.12
N PHE A 55 -0.84 25.95 -13.61
CA PHE A 55 0.33 25.08 -13.48
C PHE A 55 1.19 25.24 -14.72
N LEU A 56 2.25 26.02 -14.57
CA LEU A 56 3.16 26.33 -15.67
C LEU A 56 4.44 25.47 -15.54
N VAL A 57 4.81 24.78 -16.60
CA VAL A 57 6.06 24.00 -16.66
C VAL A 57 6.93 24.51 -17.80
N ASN A 58 8.16 24.87 -17.46
CA ASN A 58 9.19 25.26 -18.40
C ASN A 58 10.26 24.17 -18.53
N TYR A 59 10.72 23.92 -19.73
CA TYR A 59 11.88 23.09 -20.01
C TYR A 59 12.91 23.90 -20.82
N GLY A 60 13.96 24.33 -20.14
CA GLY A 60 14.84 25.34 -20.68
C GLY A 60 14.11 26.67 -20.87
N ASN A 61 14.03 27.14 -22.10
CA ASN A 61 13.33 28.39 -22.46
C ASN A 61 11.89 28.15 -23.01
N ASP A 62 11.49 26.91 -23.14
CA ASP A 62 10.21 26.57 -23.74
C ASP A 62 9.16 26.28 -22.67
N VAL A 63 7.96 26.82 -22.87
CA VAL A 63 6.77 26.42 -22.08
C VAL A 63 6.29 25.08 -22.61
N VAL A 64 6.32 24.05 -21.79
CA VAL A 64 5.91 22.69 -22.16
C VAL A 64 4.58 22.28 -21.55
N ALA A 65 4.10 23.00 -20.55
CA ALA A 65 2.74 22.91 -20.07
C ALA A 65 2.28 24.25 -19.48
N ASP A 66 1.02 24.62 -19.74
CA ASP A 66 0.31 25.76 -19.14
C ASP A 66 -1.15 25.32 -18.95
N LEU A 67 -1.47 24.87 -17.76
CA LEU A 67 -2.75 24.23 -17.44
C LEU A 67 -3.44 24.99 -16.31
N PRO A 68 -4.74 25.34 -16.44
CA PRO A 68 -5.52 25.85 -15.33
C PRO A 68 -5.49 24.87 -14.15
N ILE A 69 -5.31 25.37 -12.93
CA ILE A 69 -5.32 24.52 -11.72
C ILE A 69 -6.63 23.78 -11.57
N GLU A 70 -7.74 24.42 -11.89
CA GLU A 70 -9.07 23.79 -11.88
C GLU A 70 -9.13 22.55 -12.79
N TYR A 71 -8.49 22.62 -13.97
CA TYR A 71 -8.43 21.48 -14.86
C TYR A 71 -7.67 20.30 -14.26
N LEU A 72 -6.62 20.55 -13.50
CA LEU A 72 -5.85 19.48 -12.83
C LEU A 72 -6.64 18.80 -11.71
N HIS A 73 -7.57 19.52 -11.08
CA HIS A 73 -8.40 18.97 -10.00
C HIS A 73 -9.69 18.33 -10.53
N ASP A 74 -10.39 19.02 -11.41
CA ASP A 74 -11.76 18.67 -11.81
C ASP A 74 -11.90 18.37 -13.31
N GLY A 75 -10.81 18.46 -14.07
CA GLY A 75 -10.80 18.25 -15.53
C GLY A 75 -10.91 16.80 -15.99
N CYS A 76 -10.72 15.85 -15.08
CA CYS A 76 -10.90 14.43 -15.41
C CYS A 76 -12.40 14.12 -15.48
N PRO A 77 -12.93 13.67 -16.62
CA PRO A 77 -14.33 13.30 -16.75
C PRO A 77 -14.70 12.21 -15.74
N GLN A 78 -15.80 12.42 -15.02
CA GLN A 78 -16.35 11.38 -14.17
C GLN A 78 -16.88 10.23 -15.03
N LEU A 79 -16.32 9.04 -14.83
CA LEU A 79 -16.77 7.84 -15.51
C LEU A 79 -18.07 7.35 -14.85
N ASN A 80 -19.11 7.17 -15.67
CA ASN A 80 -20.35 6.51 -15.27
C ASN A 80 -20.32 5.12 -15.86
N LEU A 81 -19.88 4.15 -15.07
CA LEU A 81 -19.76 2.76 -15.48
C LEU A 81 -21.03 2.01 -15.09
N GLU A 82 -21.54 1.20 -16.02
CA GLU A 82 -22.62 0.27 -15.76
C GLU A 82 -22.04 -1.14 -15.60
N SER A 83 -22.52 -1.88 -14.62
CA SER A 83 -22.15 -3.27 -14.43
C SER A 83 -23.38 -4.13 -14.23
N GLU A 84 -23.35 -5.33 -14.77
CA GLU A 84 -24.39 -6.33 -14.57
C GLU A 84 -23.83 -7.45 -13.69
N TRP A 85 -24.45 -7.65 -12.53
CA TRP A 85 -24.09 -8.76 -11.68
C TRP A 85 -25.00 -9.96 -11.93
N THR A 86 -24.41 -11.07 -12.30
CA THR A 86 -25.10 -12.35 -12.44
C THR A 86 -24.76 -13.26 -11.28
N PRO A 87 -25.74 -13.70 -10.48
CA PRO A 87 -25.47 -14.59 -9.37
C PRO A 87 -24.73 -15.86 -9.83
N PRO A 88 -23.66 -16.26 -9.14
CA PRO A 88 -22.95 -17.49 -9.48
C PRO A 88 -23.84 -18.72 -9.27
N ILE A 89 -23.78 -19.64 -10.22
CA ILE A 89 -24.47 -20.92 -10.09
C ILE A 89 -23.69 -21.81 -9.11
N HIS A 90 -24.22 -21.99 -7.93
CA HIS A 90 -23.63 -22.88 -6.94
C HIS A 90 -23.81 -24.35 -7.37
N LYS A 91 -22.70 -25.01 -7.68
CA LYS A 91 -22.70 -26.46 -7.85
C LYS A 91 -22.64 -27.12 -6.47
N SER A 92 -23.56 -28.04 -6.18
CA SER A 92 -23.48 -28.82 -4.97
C SER A 92 -22.16 -29.57 -4.89
N ILE A 93 -21.43 -29.40 -3.79
CA ILE A 93 -20.20 -30.15 -3.54
C ILE A 93 -20.63 -31.55 -3.05
N ILE A 94 -20.30 -32.57 -3.83
CA ILE A 94 -20.50 -33.94 -3.44
C ILE A 94 -19.27 -34.35 -2.62
N PHE A 95 -19.44 -34.48 -1.32
CA PHE A 95 -18.41 -35.06 -0.44
C PHE A 95 -18.36 -36.57 -0.57
N LYS A 96 -17.18 -37.15 -0.67
CA LYS A 96 -17.00 -38.58 -0.52
C LYS A 96 -17.33 -38.94 0.95
N GLU A 97 -18.27 -39.86 1.14
CA GLU A 97 -18.74 -40.22 2.50
C GLU A 97 -17.65 -40.83 3.39
N LYS A 98 -16.61 -41.42 2.83
CA LYS A 98 -15.52 -42.04 3.59
C LYS A 98 -14.18 -41.75 2.92
N THR A 99 -13.36 -40.98 3.61
CA THR A 99 -11.95 -40.77 3.28
C THR A 99 -11.10 -41.47 4.31
N SER A 100 -10.13 -42.30 3.91
CA SER A 100 -9.24 -42.96 4.86
C SER A 100 -8.36 -41.96 5.60
N PRO A 101 -7.88 -42.25 6.81
CA PRO A 101 -6.92 -41.38 7.52
C PRO A 101 -5.66 -41.08 6.70
N GLU A 102 -5.18 -42.06 5.94
CA GLU A 102 -4.02 -41.88 5.04
C GLU A 102 -4.33 -40.89 3.91
N GLU A 103 -5.49 -41.01 3.25
CA GLU A 103 -5.96 -40.12 2.21
C GLU A 103 -6.11 -38.68 2.76
N MET A 104 -6.65 -38.53 3.96
CA MET A 104 -6.77 -37.24 4.64
C MET A 104 -5.40 -36.62 4.94
N GLY A 105 -4.42 -37.42 5.41
CA GLY A 105 -3.06 -37.02 5.62
C GLY A 105 -2.41 -36.48 4.32
N ASN A 106 -2.60 -37.20 3.23
CA ASN A 106 -2.10 -36.79 1.91
C ASN A 106 -2.76 -35.51 1.39
N ILE A 107 -4.06 -35.32 1.64
CA ILE A 107 -4.78 -34.07 1.31
C ILE A 107 -4.22 -32.91 2.12
N LEU A 108 -4.06 -33.08 3.43
CA LEU A 108 -3.50 -32.07 4.32
C LEU A 108 -2.09 -31.63 3.89
N GLN A 109 -1.20 -32.60 3.61
CA GLN A 109 0.15 -32.30 3.14
C GLN A 109 0.13 -31.48 1.84
N ARG A 110 -0.71 -31.86 0.88
CA ARG A 110 -0.86 -31.10 -0.38
C ARG A 110 -1.46 -29.71 -0.16
N LEU A 111 -2.33 -29.52 0.78
CA LEU A 111 -2.90 -28.21 1.12
C LEU A 111 -1.82 -27.30 1.73
N ILE A 112 -1.08 -27.80 2.73
CA ILE A 112 -0.02 -27.02 3.40
C ILE A 112 1.11 -26.65 2.41
N ALA A 113 1.37 -27.51 1.43
CA ALA A 113 2.41 -27.25 0.42
C ALA A 113 1.99 -26.28 -0.70
N ARG A 114 0.72 -25.84 -0.74
CA ARG A 114 0.27 -24.89 -1.78
C ARG A 114 0.93 -23.53 -1.59
N PRO A 115 1.39 -22.86 -2.67
CA PRO A 115 2.09 -21.56 -2.58
C PRO A 115 1.30 -20.47 -1.84
N ASN A 116 -0.04 -20.50 -1.91
CA ASN A 116 -0.89 -19.55 -1.20
C ASN A 116 -1.12 -19.85 0.28
N ILE A 117 -0.70 -21.05 0.76
CA ILE A 117 -0.83 -21.50 2.15
C ILE A 117 0.52 -21.69 2.81
N ALA A 118 1.51 -22.16 2.07
CA ALA A 118 2.87 -22.39 2.57
C ALA A 118 3.48 -21.15 3.21
N SER A 119 4.49 -21.35 4.07
CA SER A 119 5.20 -20.26 4.75
C SER A 119 5.70 -19.21 3.77
N LYS A 120 5.53 -17.95 4.16
CA LYS A 120 6.06 -16.76 3.46
C LYS A 120 7.31 -16.21 4.14
N GLU A 121 7.87 -16.94 5.09
CA GLU A 121 9.00 -16.48 5.90
C GLU A 121 10.16 -15.96 5.06
N TRP A 122 10.52 -16.68 3.98
CA TRP A 122 11.58 -16.26 3.07
C TRP A 122 11.30 -14.88 2.46
N TRP A 123 10.08 -14.63 1.99
CA TRP A 123 9.68 -13.34 1.42
C TRP A 123 9.73 -12.23 2.46
N VAL A 124 9.13 -12.46 3.63
CA VAL A 124 9.07 -11.48 4.70
C VAL A 124 10.47 -11.10 5.18
N ARG A 125 11.36 -12.09 5.38
CA ARG A 125 12.72 -11.83 5.86
C ARG A 125 13.67 -11.29 4.79
N SER A 126 13.31 -11.36 3.51
CA SER A 126 14.10 -10.79 2.41
C SER A 126 13.94 -9.28 2.26
N TYR A 127 12.94 -8.69 2.93
CA TYR A 127 12.65 -7.26 2.90
C TYR A 127 12.83 -6.62 4.28
N ASP A 128 12.57 -5.33 4.36
CA ASP A 128 12.81 -4.48 5.54
C ASP A 128 11.78 -4.73 6.66
N HIS A 129 11.63 -5.95 7.14
CA HIS A 129 10.61 -6.29 8.13
C HIS A 129 10.95 -5.88 9.57
N GLU A 130 12.19 -5.52 9.84
CA GLU A 130 12.68 -5.09 11.17
C GLU A 130 13.74 -3.99 11.07
N VAL A 131 13.49 -2.98 10.24
CA VAL A 131 14.35 -1.79 10.15
C VAL A 131 14.16 -0.92 11.39
N ILE A 132 15.16 -0.22 11.86
CA ILE A 132 15.13 0.73 12.99
C ILE A 132 14.95 0.07 14.38
N GLY A 133 14.49 -1.17 14.50
CA GLY A 133 14.32 -1.85 15.80
C GLY A 133 13.14 -1.36 16.65
N GLN A 134 12.12 -0.77 16.05
CA GLN A 134 10.93 -0.24 16.72
C GLN A 134 9.74 -1.20 16.73
N SER A 135 9.89 -2.41 16.22
CA SER A 135 8.83 -3.42 16.19
C SER A 135 8.60 -4.00 17.58
N VAL A 136 7.42 -3.76 18.14
CA VAL A 136 6.95 -4.32 19.43
C VAL A 136 6.33 -5.70 19.22
N ILE A 137 5.40 -5.80 18.24
CA ILE A 137 4.89 -7.07 17.74
C ILE A 137 5.35 -7.21 16.29
N LYS A 138 6.13 -8.25 16.05
CA LYS A 138 6.79 -8.51 14.77
C LYS A 138 5.90 -9.33 13.85
N PRO A 139 6.15 -9.33 12.53
CA PRO A 139 5.47 -10.21 11.59
C PRO A 139 5.62 -11.69 11.93
N PHE A 140 6.77 -12.07 12.54
CA PHE A 140 6.98 -13.38 13.13
C PHE A 140 7.17 -13.24 14.63
N GLY A 141 6.19 -13.73 15.39
CA GLY A 141 6.17 -13.74 16.85
C GLY A 141 6.63 -15.06 17.45
N GLY A 142 6.37 -15.21 18.75
CA GLY A 142 6.75 -16.39 19.52
C GLY A 142 8.21 -16.39 19.97
N VAL A 143 8.58 -17.36 20.80
CA VAL A 143 9.92 -17.45 21.41
C VAL A 143 11.03 -17.63 20.37
N ASN A 144 10.72 -18.32 19.29
CA ASN A 144 11.66 -18.61 18.20
C ASN A 144 11.55 -17.60 17.05
N HIS A 145 10.64 -16.62 17.12
CA HIS A 145 10.35 -15.70 16.02
C HIS A 145 10.02 -16.41 14.69
N ASP A 146 9.23 -17.46 14.75
CA ASP A 146 8.85 -18.30 13.61
C ASP A 146 7.33 -18.47 13.44
N ALA A 147 6.54 -17.88 14.33
CA ALA A 147 5.08 -17.91 14.26
C ALA A 147 4.56 -16.68 13.50
N PRO A 148 3.98 -16.84 12.29
CA PRO A 148 3.45 -15.72 11.52
C PRO A 148 2.25 -15.09 12.25
N GLY A 149 2.16 -13.75 12.15
CA GLY A 149 1.04 -12.95 12.67
C GLY A 149 0.47 -12.06 11.56
N ASP A 150 -0.83 -11.74 11.68
CA ASP A 150 -1.56 -10.93 10.70
C ASP A 150 -1.67 -9.46 11.11
N ALA A 151 -1.01 -9.08 12.21
CA ALA A 151 -0.88 -7.69 12.64
C ALA A 151 0.50 -7.45 13.26
N ALA A 152 0.98 -6.24 13.10
CA ALA A 152 2.23 -5.75 13.69
C ALA A 152 1.96 -4.54 14.57
N VAL A 153 2.83 -4.32 15.56
CA VAL A 153 2.82 -3.13 16.40
C VAL A 153 4.20 -2.49 16.37
N ILE A 154 4.25 -1.22 16.04
CA ILE A 154 5.46 -0.41 16.07
C ILE A 154 5.36 0.68 17.12
N ALA A 155 6.48 1.01 17.77
CA ALA A 155 6.62 2.14 18.69
C ALA A 155 7.48 3.23 18.02
N PRO A 156 6.89 4.19 17.29
CA PRO A 156 7.62 5.14 16.46
C PRO A 156 8.50 6.11 17.27
N ILE A 157 8.19 6.29 18.56
CA ILE A 157 8.95 7.18 19.44
C ILE A 157 9.63 6.34 20.53
N PRO A 158 10.97 6.25 20.55
CA PRO A 158 11.69 5.50 21.57
C PRO A 158 11.35 5.97 23.00
N GLY A 159 11.07 5.02 23.89
CA GLY A 159 10.74 5.31 25.29
C GLY A 159 9.27 5.63 25.57
N GLU A 160 8.45 5.80 24.54
CA GLU A 160 7.00 5.97 24.69
C GLU A 160 6.29 4.61 24.81
N THR A 161 5.14 4.62 25.51
CA THR A 161 4.30 3.43 25.70
C THR A 161 3.18 3.33 24.66
N LYS A 162 3.06 4.32 23.77
CA LYS A 162 2.09 4.35 22.69
C LYS A 162 2.71 3.77 21.42
N GLY A 163 1.93 2.92 20.75
CA GLY A 163 2.32 2.32 19.47
C GLY A 163 1.28 2.52 18.39
N THR A 164 1.65 2.18 17.19
CA THR A 164 0.76 2.09 16.03
C THR A 164 0.58 0.63 15.64
N VAL A 165 -0.67 0.20 15.53
CA VAL A 165 -1.03 -1.11 15.02
C VAL A 165 -1.20 -1.03 13.50
N ILE A 166 -0.64 -1.99 12.79
CA ILE A 166 -0.79 -2.15 11.35
C ILE A 166 -1.30 -3.56 11.09
N SER A 167 -2.40 -3.68 10.39
CA SER A 167 -3.01 -4.96 10.02
C SER A 167 -3.58 -4.91 8.62
N CYS A 168 -3.83 -6.05 8.01
CA CYS A 168 -4.46 -6.13 6.71
C CYS A 168 -5.56 -7.19 6.69
N GLY A 169 -6.47 -7.06 5.71
CA GLY A 169 -7.48 -8.04 5.39
C GLY A 169 -7.64 -8.15 3.88
N ILE A 170 -7.69 -9.37 3.37
CA ILE A 170 -7.78 -9.62 1.94
C ILE A 170 -8.46 -10.96 1.63
N VAL A 171 -9.62 -10.91 1.00
CA VAL A 171 -10.39 -12.09 0.60
C VAL A 171 -10.86 -12.00 -0.86
N PRO A 172 -9.94 -11.84 -1.83
CA PRO A 172 -10.28 -11.43 -3.21
C PRO A 172 -11.24 -12.40 -3.91
N ARG A 173 -11.23 -13.70 -3.59
CA ARG A 173 -12.12 -14.69 -4.20
C ARG A 173 -13.58 -14.56 -3.80
N TYR A 174 -13.88 -13.80 -2.76
CA TYR A 174 -15.28 -13.52 -2.42
C TYR A 174 -15.94 -12.60 -3.43
N SER A 175 -15.16 -11.82 -4.22
CA SER A 175 -15.69 -11.03 -5.31
C SER A 175 -16.33 -11.85 -6.43
N ASP A 176 -15.93 -13.11 -6.60
CA ASP A 176 -16.57 -14.03 -7.53
C ASP A 176 -18.04 -14.33 -7.15
N ILE A 177 -18.40 -14.02 -5.89
CA ILE A 177 -19.73 -14.23 -5.32
C ILE A 177 -20.45 -12.89 -5.17
N ASP A 178 -19.83 -11.95 -4.47
CA ASP A 178 -20.38 -10.64 -4.14
C ASP A 178 -19.24 -9.67 -3.76
N ALA A 179 -19.05 -8.63 -4.56
CA ALA A 179 -17.97 -7.65 -4.34
C ALA A 179 -18.19 -6.81 -3.06
N TYR A 180 -19.43 -6.49 -2.69
CA TYR A 180 -19.74 -5.79 -1.46
C TYR A 180 -19.39 -6.64 -0.23
N ALA A 181 -19.83 -7.89 -0.23
CA ALA A 181 -19.52 -8.83 0.85
C ALA A 181 -18.01 -9.10 0.95
N MET A 182 -17.29 -9.13 -0.17
CA MET A 182 -15.84 -9.24 -0.20
C MET A 182 -15.17 -8.06 0.49
N ALA A 183 -15.56 -6.83 0.16
CA ALA A 183 -15.03 -5.62 0.79
C ALA A 183 -15.31 -5.60 2.30
N ALA A 184 -16.56 -5.88 2.70
CA ALA A 184 -16.95 -5.96 4.10
C ALA A 184 -16.14 -7.02 4.88
N ALA A 185 -15.92 -8.21 4.29
CA ALA A 185 -15.13 -9.27 4.91
C ALA A 185 -13.64 -8.89 5.04
N SER A 186 -13.07 -8.20 4.06
CA SER A 186 -11.68 -7.72 4.13
C SER A 186 -11.49 -6.69 5.24
N VAL A 187 -12.43 -5.74 5.39
CA VAL A 187 -12.40 -4.77 6.49
C VAL A 187 -12.56 -5.46 7.85
N ASP A 188 -13.51 -6.40 7.98
CA ASP A 188 -13.73 -7.15 9.21
C ASP A 188 -12.47 -7.94 9.60
N GLU A 189 -11.82 -8.61 8.65
CA GLU A 189 -10.57 -9.34 8.88
C GLU A 189 -9.47 -8.39 9.39
N ALA A 190 -9.24 -7.26 8.72
CA ALA A 190 -8.23 -6.29 9.14
C ALA A 190 -8.48 -5.77 10.56
N VAL A 191 -9.73 -5.45 10.90
CA VAL A 191 -10.11 -4.97 12.23
C VAL A 191 -9.91 -6.06 13.28
N ARG A 192 -10.30 -7.32 13.01
CA ARG A 192 -10.07 -8.44 13.93
C ARG A 192 -8.60 -8.67 14.20
N ASN A 193 -7.76 -8.64 13.16
CA ASN A 193 -6.32 -8.76 13.29
C ASN A 193 -5.75 -7.65 14.19
N ALA A 194 -6.19 -6.40 14.01
CA ALA A 194 -5.80 -5.28 14.86
C ALA A 194 -6.24 -5.45 16.33
N VAL A 195 -7.46 -5.96 16.56
CA VAL A 195 -7.98 -6.22 17.90
C VAL A 195 -7.16 -7.28 18.65
N CYS A 196 -6.68 -8.30 17.94
CA CYS A 196 -5.85 -9.35 18.54
C CYS A 196 -4.53 -8.82 19.13
N VAL A 197 -4.06 -7.66 18.70
CA VAL A 197 -2.84 -7.01 19.21
C VAL A 197 -3.12 -5.76 20.03
N GLY A 198 -4.38 -5.51 20.39
CA GLY A 198 -4.77 -4.51 21.38
C GLY A 198 -5.01 -3.09 20.84
N VAL A 199 -5.52 -2.96 19.62
CA VAL A 199 -5.85 -1.64 19.06
C VAL A 199 -6.97 -0.95 19.84
N ASP A 200 -6.91 0.38 19.89
CA ASP A 200 -8.05 1.22 20.30
C ASP A 200 -9.02 1.40 19.13
N LEU A 201 -10.17 0.76 19.21
CA LEU A 201 -11.19 0.78 18.15
C LEU A 201 -11.73 2.18 17.83
N SER A 202 -11.62 3.15 18.73
CA SER A 202 -12.04 4.53 18.49
C SER A 202 -11.07 5.31 17.59
N ARG A 203 -9.91 4.74 17.28
CA ARG A 203 -8.80 5.38 16.56
C ARG A 203 -8.29 4.52 15.41
N ILE A 204 -9.19 4.02 14.59
CA ILE A 204 -8.86 3.24 13.40
C ILE A 204 -8.99 4.12 12.16
N ALA A 205 -8.01 4.01 11.27
CA ALA A 205 -8.07 4.52 9.91
C ALA A 205 -7.88 3.35 8.94
N GLY A 206 -8.65 3.34 7.86
CA GLY A 206 -8.53 2.37 6.78
C GLY A 206 -7.83 2.98 5.57
N LEU A 207 -7.02 2.19 4.90
CA LEU A 207 -6.43 2.50 3.61
C LEU A 207 -6.84 1.42 2.61
N ASP A 208 -7.54 1.83 1.56
CA ASP A 208 -7.80 0.96 0.43
C ASP A 208 -6.58 0.97 -0.49
N ASN A 209 -6.02 -0.21 -0.72
CA ASN A 209 -4.92 -0.38 -1.65
C ASN A 209 -5.13 -1.69 -2.40
N PHE A 210 -5.73 -1.59 -3.57
CA PHE A 210 -5.99 -2.76 -4.40
C PHE A 210 -5.69 -2.46 -5.86
N CYS A 211 -5.35 -3.53 -6.58
CA CYS A 211 -5.24 -3.53 -8.04
C CYS A 211 -6.34 -4.45 -8.58
N TRP A 212 -7.23 -3.88 -9.36
CA TRP A 212 -8.38 -4.60 -9.91
C TRP A 212 -8.28 -4.67 -11.45
N PRO A 213 -8.69 -5.77 -12.07
CA PRO A 213 -8.81 -5.81 -13.53
C PRO A 213 -9.87 -4.83 -14.02
N ASP A 214 -9.91 -4.62 -15.33
CA ASP A 214 -10.87 -3.72 -15.97
C ASP A 214 -12.31 -4.03 -15.51
N PRO A 215 -13.02 -3.10 -14.85
CA PRO A 215 -14.36 -3.35 -14.34
C PRO A 215 -15.45 -3.41 -15.42
N VAL A 216 -15.11 -3.12 -16.66
CA VAL A 216 -16.06 -3.10 -17.80
C VAL A 216 -15.91 -4.30 -18.75
N GLN A 217 -15.12 -5.30 -18.38
CA GLN A 217 -14.99 -6.56 -19.13
C GLN A 217 -15.75 -7.69 -18.46
#